data_673b6ff5e81422d19be98931b4161cfd
#
_entry.id   673b6ff5e81422d19be98931b4161cfd
#
_cell.length_a   1.000
_cell.length_b   1.000
_cell.length_c   1.000
_cell.angle_alpha   90.00
_cell.angle_beta   90.00
_cell.angle_gamma   90.00
#
_symmetry.space_group_name_H-M   'P 1'
#
loop_
_entity.id
_entity.type
_entity.pdbx_description
1 polymer ?
#
loop_
_entity_poly.entity_id
_entity_poly.type
_entity_poly.pdbx_seq_one_letter_code
_entity_poly.pdbx_strand_id
1 'polypeptide(L)'
;ECITLVGKITNTIGRSDALNNSIDTFLADNKAKLAGESTPLVYLAGNSSVLSTAGSKMYQNTLLSNAGGKNAASELTDTYWANISYEQLLAWNPDYIIIAADATYSVDDVINDANLADCNAVKNKKVVKLPGDIEAWDSPVPASFLGSIYIASVLHPEKVTNDFYEECVTKFYESFYGFTPAK
;
A
#
# COMPACT_ATOMS: atom_id res chain seq x y z
N GLU A 1 -3.07 -18.52 0.23
CA GLU A 1 -3.56 -19.65 1.06
C GLU A 1 -5.03 -19.49 1.45
N CYS A 2 -5.48 -18.37 2.03
CA CYS A 2 -6.88 -18.16 2.43
C CYS A 2 -7.86 -18.32 1.26
N ILE A 3 -7.60 -17.69 0.10
CA ILE A 3 -8.44 -17.79 -1.09
C ILE A 3 -8.62 -19.26 -1.52
N THR A 4 -7.53 -20.02 -1.56
CA THR A 4 -7.55 -21.45 -1.91
C THR A 4 -8.32 -22.27 -0.87
N LEU A 5 -8.18 -21.97 0.42
CA LEU A 5 -8.92 -22.65 1.47
C LEU A 5 -10.43 -22.40 1.34
N VAL A 6 -10.84 -21.16 1.15
CA VAL A 6 -12.24 -20.79 0.92
C VAL A 6 -12.78 -21.51 -0.33
N GLY A 7 -12.03 -21.51 -1.44
CA GLY A 7 -12.39 -22.21 -2.66
C GLY A 7 -12.64 -23.73 -2.46
N LYS A 8 -11.83 -24.37 -1.61
CA LYS A 8 -12.03 -25.79 -1.23
C LYS A 8 -13.30 -25.99 -0.40
N ILE A 9 -13.50 -25.13 0.62
CA ILE A 9 -14.68 -25.24 1.51
C ILE A 9 -15.98 -25.01 0.76
N THR A 10 -15.99 -24.06 -0.18
CA THR A 10 -17.17 -23.67 -0.95
C THR A 10 -17.35 -24.47 -2.26
N ASN A 11 -16.44 -25.42 -2.53
CA ASN A 11 -16.40 -26.18 -3.81
C ASN A 11 -16.30 -25.28 -5.06
N THR A 12 -15.54 -24.20 -4.95
CA THR A 12 -15.27 -23.23 -6.02
C THR A 12 -13.78 -23.09 -6.35
N ILE A 13 -13.04 -24.21 -6.31
CA ILE A 13 -11.58 -24.23 -6.48
C ILE A 13 -11.12 -23.56 -7.78
N GLY A 14 -11.81 -23.81 -8.91
CA GLY A 14 -11.47 -23.18 -10.19
C GLY A 14 -11.55 -21.66 -10.15
N ARG A 15 -12.50 -21.09 -9.39
CA ARG A 15 -12.60 -19.63 -9.22
C ARG A 15 -11.50 -19.09 -8.33
N SER A 16 -11.15 -19.82 -7.25
CA SER A 16 -10.02 -19.42 -6.37
C SER A 16 -8.68 -19.49 -7.09
N ASP A 17 -8.47 -20.48 -7.95
CA ASP A 17 -7.25 -20.60 -8.76
C ASP A 17 -7.16 -19.47 -9.79
N ALA A 18 -8.28 -19.13 -10.46
CA ALA A 18 -8.33 -18.00 -11.39
C ALA A 18 -8.01 -16.67 -10.68
N LEU A 19 -8.52 -16.46 -9.47
CA LEU A 19 -8.25 -15.28 -8.67
C LEU A 19 -6.77 -15.20 -8.27
N ASN A 20 -6.19 -16.29 -7.74
CA ASN A 20 -4.78 -16.33 -7.36
C ASN A 20 -3.88 -16.07 -8.58
N ASN A 21 -4.13 -16.73 -9.72
CA ASN A 21 -3.34 -16.53 -10.94
C ASN A 21 -3.44 -15.08 -11.46
N SER A 22 -4.60 -14.46 -11.34
CA SER A 22 -4.78 -13.06 -11.71
C SER A 22 -3.97 -12.12 -10.82
N ILE A 23 -4.01 -12.32 -9.51
CA ILE A 23 -3.20 -11.56 -8.55
C ILE A 23 -1.71 -11.71 -8.86
N ASP A 24 -1.25 -12.94 -9.07
CA ASP A 24 0.15 -13.23 -9.38
C ASP A 24 0.59 -12.54 -10.69
N THR A 25 -0.29 -12.50 -11.70
CA THR A 25 -0.02 -11.82 -12.97
C THR A 25 0.11 -10.31 -12.76
N PHE A 26 -0.83 -9.67 -12.08
CA PHE A 26 -0.76 -8.23 -11.80
C PHE A 26 0.50 -7.84 -11.01
N LEU A 27 0.87 -8.65 -10.01
CA LEU A 27 2.09 -8.39 -9.23
C LEU A 27 3.36 -8.64 -10.04
N ALA A 28 3.38 -9.64 -10.93
CA ALA A 28 4.50 -9.89 -11.83
C ALA A 28 4.69 -8.75 -12.84
N ASP A 29 3.61 -8.24 -13.42
CA ASP A 29 3.64 -7.11 -14.35
C ASP A 29 4.14 -5.84 -13.66
N ASN A 30 3.65 -5.56 -12.43
CA ASN A 30 4.12 -4.45 -11.62
C ASN A 30 5.62 -4.57 -11.33
N LYS A 31 6.07 -5.75 -10.88
CA LYS A 31 7.48 -6.01 -10.59
C LYS A 31 8.37 -5.84 -11.83
N ALA A 32 7.91 -6.28 -12.99
CA ALA A 32 8.66 -6.12 -14.24
C ALA A 32 8.85 -4.64 -14.60
N LYS A 33 7.83 -3.80 -14.38
CA LYS A 33 7.91 -2.34 -14.59
C LYS A 33 8.91 -1.67 -13.65
N LEU A 34 9.07 -2.18 -12.42
CA LEU A 34 9.94 -1.63 -11.39
C LEU A 34 11.40 -2.10 -11.49
N ALA A 35 11.73 -2.96 -12.44
CA ALA A 35 13.07 -3.51 -12.57
C ALA A 35 14.12 -2.41 -12.85
N GLY A 36 15.10 -2.30 -11.94
CA GLY A 36 16.19 -1.32 -12.05
C GLY A 36 15.85 0.07 -11.47
N GLU A 37 14.66 0.27 -10.92
CA GLU A 37 14.28 1.52 -10.29
C GLU A 37 14.90 1.68 -8.89
N SER A 38 15.01 2.93 -8.43
CA SER A 38 15.41 3.25 -7.06
C SER A 38 14.37 2.73 -6.05
N THR A 39 14.79 2.54 -4.81
CA THR A 39 13.90 2.09 -3.73
C THR A 39 13.73 3.23 -2.72
N PRO A 40 12.72 4.10 -2.87
CA PRO A 40 12.51 5.22 -1.97
C PRO A 40 12.18 4.76 -0.55
N LEU A 41 12.57 5.56 0.43
CA LEU A 41 12.24 5.32 1.84
C LEU A 41 10.84 5.81 2.13
N VAL A 42 9.99 4.93 2.62
CA VAL A 42 8.56 5.19 2.82
C VAL A 42 8.17 4.91 4.27
N TYR A 43 7.48 5.86 4.87
CA TYR A 43 6.85 5.69 6.17
C TYR A 43 5.38 5.28 6.01
N LEU A 44 4.99 4.20 6.66
CA LEU A 44 3.60 3.69 6.66
C LEU A 44 2.90 4.16 7.93
N ALA A 45 2.06 5.19 7.80
CA ALA A 45 1.31 5.77 8.91
C ALA A 45 -0.01 5.01 9.15
N GLY A 46 -0.28 4.68 10.41
CA GLY A 46 -1.41 3.83 10.81
C GLY A 46 -2.74 4.57 10.93
N ASN A 47 -3.79 3.84 11.30
CA ASN A 47 -5.16 4.36 11.31
C ASN A 47 -5.42 5.41 12.40
N SER A 48 -4.82 5.26 13.58
CA SER A 48 -5.15 6.08 14.75
C SER A 48 -4.35 7.38 14.84
N SER A 49 -3.14 7.40 14.29
CA SER A 49 -2.21 8.52 14.38
C SER A 49 -1.10 8.39 13.36
N VAL A 50 -0.56 9.52 12.89
CA VAL A 50 0.66 9.56 12.10
C VAL A 50 1.87 8.96 12.83
N LEU A 51 1.86 8.94 14.16
CA LEU A 51 2.92 8.35 14.99
C LEU A 51 2.74 6.85 15.25
N SER A 52 1.67 6.22 14.75
CA SER A 52 1.52 4.77 14.73
C SER A 52 2.03 4.25 13.38
N THR A 53 2.89 3.22 13.39
CA THR A 53 3.50 2.71 12.16
C THR A 53 3.53 1.18 12.10
N ALA A 54 3.55 0.66 10.88
CA ALA A 54 3.67 -0.76 10.60
C ALA A 54 5.14 -1.20 10.62
N GLY A 55 5.49 -2.10 11.55
CA GLY A 55 6.79 -2.76 11.56
C GLY A 55 6.99 -3.74 10.39
N SER A 56 8.17 -4.36 10.31
CA SER A 56 8.52 -5.27 9.20
C SER A 56 7.67 -6.53 9.12
N LYS A 57 7.00 -6.94 10.20
CA LYS A 57 6.11 -8.12 10.23
C LYS A 57 4.67 -7.83 9.76
N MET A 58 4.33 -6.56 9.54
CA MET A 58 2.99 -6.17 9.11
C MET A 58 2.75 -6.46 7.63
N TYR A 59 1.49 -6.76 7.31
CA TYR A 59 1.04 -6.99 5.93
C TYR A 59 1.37 -5.81 5.00
N GLN A 60 1.22 -4.59 5.49
CA GLN A 60 1.54 -3.35 4.78
C GLN A 60 3.00 -3.28 4.31
N ASN A 61 3.92 -3.90 5.06
CA ASN A 61 5.32 -4.01 4.62
C ASN A 61 5.47 -4.83 3.34
N THR A 62 4.64 -5.88 3.16
CA THR A 62 4.60 -6.67 1.93
C THR A 62 4.05 -5.85 0.76
N LEU A 63 2.99 -5.07 0.97
CA LEU A 63 2.44 -4.18 -0.05
C LEU A 63 3.49 -3.19 -0.53
N LEU A 64 4.21 -2.58 0.39
CA LEU A 64 5.27 -1.62 0.09
C LEU A 64 6.45 -2.27 -0.66
N SER A 65 6.87 -3.47 -0.25
CA SER A 65 7.93 -4.20 -0.94
C SER A 65 7.56 -4.55 -2.38
N ASN A 66 6.31 -4.97 -2.62
CA ASN A 66 5.79 -5.23 -3.96
C ASN A 66 5.70 -3.95 -4.81
N ALA A 67 5.60 -2.80 -4.18
CA ALA A 67 5.57 -1.48 -4.81
C ALA A 67 6.97 -0.89 -5.07
N GLY A 68 8.05 -1.59 -4.73
CA GLY A 68 9.43 -1.09 -4.89
C GLY A 68 9.85 -0.06 -3.86
N GLY A 69 9.15 0.06 -2.72
CA GLY A 69 9.51 0.93 -1.62
C GLY A 69 10.24 0.20 -0.48
N LYS A 70 10.95 0.95 0.35
CA LYS A 70 11.61 0.48 1.57
C LYS A 70 10.91 1.07 2.79
N ASN A 71 10.52 0.21 3.74
CA ASN A 71 9.88 0.67 4.98
C ASN A 71 10.88 1.39 5.90
N ALA A 72 10.58 2.63 6.26
CA ALA A 72 11.38 3.42 7.21
C ALA A 72 11.43 2.77 8.61
N ALA A 73 10.34 2.09 9.00
CA ALA A 73 10.23 1.37 10.26
C ALA A 73 10.69 -0.11 10.17
N SER A 74 11.50 -0.48 9.16
CA SER A 74 11.93 -1.88 8.93
C SER A 74 12.73 -2.49 10.08
N GLU A 75 13.37 -1.67 10.90
CA GLU A 75 14.10 -2.10 12.11
C GLU A 75 13.17 -2.57 13.25
N LEU A 76 11.88 -2.21 13.21
CA LEU A 76 10.90 -2.64 14.20
C LEU A 76 10.44 -4.08 13.87
N THR A 77 11.23 -5.04 14.31
CA THR A 77 11.04 -6.47 14.00
C THR A 77 10.23 -7.24 15.04
N ASP A 78 10.12 -6.72 16.27
CA ASP A 78 9.52 -7.43 17.40
C ASP A 78 8.04 -7.07 17.63
N THR A 79 7.52 -6.13 16.86
CA THR A 79 6.14 -5.67 16.97
C THR A 79 5.46 -5.63 15.60
N TYR A 80 4.13 -5.72 15.61
CA TYR A 80 3.30 -5.50 14.42
C TYR A 80 3.07 -4.01 14.22
N TRP A 81 2.34 -3.37 15.15
CA TRP A 81 2.16 -1.92 15.20
C TRP A 81 3.03 -1.34 16.30
N ALA A 82 3.68 -0.23 16.02
CA ALA A 82 4.50 0.51 16.97
C ALA A 82 4.06 1.97 17.04
N ASN A 83 4.13 2.54 18.23
CA ASN A 83 4.06 3.98 18.41
C ASN A 83 5.48 4.53 18.47
N ILE A 84 5.72 5.58 17.71
CA ILE A 84 7.01 6.28 17.65
C ILE A 84 6.85 7.74 18.07
N SER A 85 7.96 8.45 18.26
CA SER A 85 7.95 9.89 18.48
C SER A 85 8.15 10.67 17.16
N TYR A 86 7.89 11.98 17.19
CA TYR A 86 8.21 12.87 16.07
C TYR A 86 9.71 12.86 15.76
N GLU A 87 10.54 12.83 16.79
CA GLU A 87 12.00 12.79 16.65
C GLU A 87 12.44 11.53 15.89
N GLN A 88 11.82 10.38 16.17
CA GLN A 88 12.12 9.14 15.46
C GLN A 88 11.70 9.22 13.99
N LEU A 89 10.52 9.75 13.69
CA LEU A 89 10.06 9.95 12.32
C LEU A 89 10.98 10.91 11.55
N LEU A 90 11.37 12.01 12.17
CA LEU A 90 12.32 12.98 11.60
C LEU A 90 13.73 12.39 11.43
N ALA A 91 14.17 11.51 12.33
CA ALA A 91 15.45 10.81 12.21
C ALA A 91 15.46 9.84 11.02
N TRP A 92 14.37 9.13 10.75
CA TRP A 92 14.23 8.33 9.55
C TRP A 92 14.12 9.18 8.28
N ASN A 93 13.48 10.34 8.37
CA ASN A 93 13.31 11.33 7.31
C ASN A 93 12.88 10.71 5.97
N PRO A 94 11.71 10.07 5.89
CA PRO A 94 11.25 9.34 4.71
C PRO A 94 11.02 10.26 3.51
N ASP A 95 11.18 9.68 2.30
CA ASP A 95 10.87 10.33 1.04
C ASP A 95 9.37 10.47 0.80
N TYR A 96 8.58 9.51 1.32
CA TYR A 96 7.12 9.45 1.22
C TYR A 96 6.50 9.08 2.56
N ILE A 97 5.30 9.60 2.82
CA ILE A 97 4.40 9.12 3.88
C ILE A 97 3.14 8.56 3.22
N ILE A 98 2.82 7.30 3.53
CA ILE A 98 1.60 6.65 3.07
C ILE A 98 0.70 6.42 4.28
N ILE A 99 -0.46 7.05 4.27
CA ILE A 99 -1.47 6.97 5.33
C ILE A 99 -2.37 5.77 5.04
N ALA A 100 -2.69 5.00 6.07
CA ALA A 100 -3.62 3.86 5.99
C ALA A 100 -5.00 4.29 5.46
N ALA A 101 -5.69 3.39 4.76
CA ALA A 101 -6.98 3.67 4.13
C ALA A 101 -8.04 4.15 5.13
N ASP A 102 -8.12 3.49 6.30
CA ASP A 102 -9.12 3.78 7.36
C ASP A 102 -8.62 4.82 8.38
N ALA A 103 -7.55 5.58 8.06
CA ALA A 103 -7.03 6.59 8.98
C ALA A 103 -8.09 7.68 9.29
N THR A 104 -8.15 8.07 10.57
CA THR A 104 -9.11 9.07 11.07
C THR A 104 -8.65 10.51 10.84
N TYR A 105 -7.47 10.69 10.25
CA TYR A 105 -6.85 11.97 9.88
C TYR A 105 -6.58 12.01 8.37
N SER A 106 -6.35 13.20 7.86
CA SER A 106 -6.19 13.49 6.44
C SER A 106 -4.72 13.71 6.04
N VAL A 107 -4.47 13.78 4.74
CA VAL A 107 -3.20 14.23 4.15
C VAL A 107 -2.87 15.65 4.60
N ASP A 108 -3.86 16.54 4.65
CA ASP A 108 -3.68 17.93 5.04
C ASP A 108 -3.30 18.06 6.52
N ASP A 109 -3.83 17.20 7.41
CA ASP A 109 -3.43 17.18 8.82
C ASP A 109 -1.94 16.85 8.98
N VAL A 110 -1.40 15.95 8.15
CA VAL A 110 0.03 15.59 8.18
C VAL A 110 0.90 16.67 7.55
N ILE A 111 0.48 17.24 6.42
CA ILE A 111 1.24 18.30 5.72
C ILE A 111 1.32 19.58 6.55
N ASN A 112 0.27 19.90 7.32
CA ASN A 112 0.21 21.10 8.14
C ASN A 112 0.68 20.88 9.60
N ASP A 113 1.14 19.66 9.95
CA ASP A 113 1.69 19.40 11.28
C ASP A 113 3.05 20.10 11.44
N ALA A 114 3.10 21.11 12.32
CA ALA A 114 4.31 21.89 12.58
C ALA A 114 5.49 21.03 13.06
N ASN A 115 5.21 19.89 13.73
CA ASN A 115 6.25 18.98 14.19
C ASN A 115 6.90 18.19 13.04
N LEU A 116 6.24 18.11 11.88
CA LEU A 116 6.72 17.41 10.69
C LEU A 116 7.23 18.35 9.58
N ALA A 117 7.27 19.67 9.84
CA ALA A 117 7.70 20.67 8.86
C ALA A 117 9.11 20.39 8.28
N ASP A 118 9.97 19.73 9.03
CA ASP A 118 11.32 19.36 8.59
C ASP A 118 11.43 18.00 7.90
N CYS A 119 10.37 17.20 7.86
CA CYS A 119 10.32 15.91 7.17
C CYS A 119 10.37 16.10 5.64
N ASN A 120 11.21 15.33 4.94
CA ASN A 120 11.34 15.38 3.47
C ASN A 120 10.00 15.14 2.76
N ALA A 121 9.24 14.15 3.19
CA ALA A 121 7.94 13.83 2.60
C ALA A 121 6.96 15.01 2.70
N VAL A 122 6.95 15.72 3.83
CA VAL A 122 6.09 16.88 4.07
C VAL A 122 6.56 18.08 3.25
N LYS A 123 7.86 18.42 3.28
CA LYS A 123 8.46 19.51 2.47
C LYS A 123 8.16 19.36 0.98
N ASN A 124 8.20 18.13 0.48
CA ASN A 124 8.00 17.82 -0.93
C ASN A 124 6.53 17.46 -1.27
N LYS A 125 5.61 17.57 -0.32
CA LYS A 125 4.18 17.21 -0.47
C LYS A 125 3.97 15.76 -0.97
N LYS A 126 4.86 14.87 -0.57
CA LYS A 126 4.83 13.43 -0.87
C LYS A 126 4.14 12.65 0.26
N VAL A 127 2.95 13.10 0.60
CA VAL A 127 2.05 12.48 1.58
C VAL A 127 0.80 12.07 0.84
N VAL A 128 0.45 10.79 0.89
CA VAL A 128 -0.76 10.25 0.24
C VAL A 128 -1.52 9.33 1.19
N LYS A 129 -2.81 9.17 0.95
CA LYS A 129 -3.65 8.21 1.67
C LYS A 129 -4.02 7.07 0.73
N LEU A 130 -3.98 5.84 1.24
CA LEU A 130 -4.44 4.67 0.48
C LEU A 130 -5.94 4.78 0.18
N PRO A 131 -6.39 4.38 -1.01
CA PRO A 131 -7.80 4.25 -1.33
C PRO A 131 -8.49 3.27 -0.37
N GLY A 132 -9.72 3.57 0.02
CA GLY A 132 -10.53 2.76 0.93
C GLY A 132 -12.03 2.81 0.63
N ASP A 133 -12.43 3.44 -0.47
CA ASP A 133 -13.85 3.71 -0.77
C ASP A 133 -14.67 2.42 -1.02
N ILE A 134 -14.04 1.38 -1.56
CA ILE A 134 -14.68 0.08 -1.80
C ILE A 134 -14.31 -0.89 -0.69
N GLU A 135 -13.02 -1.04 -0.43
CA GLU A 135 -12.44 -1.85 0.64
C GLU A 135 -11.03 -1.33 0.97
N ALA A 136 -10.61 -1.49 2.22
CA ALA A 136 -9.30 -1.03 2.66
C ALA A 136 -8.20 -1.93 2.10
N TRP A 137 -7.45 -1.48 1.09
CA TRP A 137 -6.43 -2.29 0.42
C TRP A 137 -5.15 -2.51 1.25
N ASP A 138 -5.02 -1.87 2.38
CA ASP A 138 -3.98 -2.17 3.38
C ASP A 138 -4.40 -3.24 4.39
N SER A 139 -5.58 -3.80 4.24
CA SER A 139 -6.08 -4.96 4.97
C SER A 139 -5.97 -6.23 4.11
N PRO A 140 -5.90 -7.44 4.70
CA PRO A 140 -5.72 -8.70 3.95
C PRO A 140 -7.02 -9.16 3.27
N VAL A 141 -7.53 -8.34 2.35
CA VAL A 141 -8.68 -8.62 1.47
C VAL A 141 -8.21 -9.09 0.09
N PRO A 142 -9.05 -9.75 -0.73
CA PRO A 142 -8.62 -10.23 -2.04
C PRO A 142 -8.07 -9.13 -2.97
N ALA A 143 -8.62 -7.92 -2.91
CA ALA A 143 -8.17 -6.78 -3.71
C ALA A 143 -6.92 -6.06 -3.16
N SER A 144 -6.40 -6.45 -2.01
CA SER A 144 -5.31 -5.72 -1.34
C SER A 144 -4.02 -5.58 -2.15
N PHE A 145 -3.74 -6.48 -3.11
CA PHE A 145 -2.61 -6.33 -4.02
C PHE A 145 -2.69 -5.05 -4.86
N LEU A 146 -3.91 -4.50 -5.10
CA LEU A 146 -4.11 -3.22 -5.76
C LEU A 146 -3.49 -2.07 -4.96
N GLY A 147 -3.42 -2.20 -3.63
CA GLY A 147 -2.66 -1.29 -2.78
C GLY A 147 -1.18 -1.23 -3.14
N SER A 148 -0.55 -2.38 -3.49
CA SER A 148 0.83 -2.40 -3.99
C SER A 148 0.97 -1.66 -5.32
N ILE A 149 0.00 -1.83 -6.24
CA ILE A 149 0.04 -1.17 -7.55
C ILE A 149 -0.19 0.34 -7.40
N TYR A 150 -1.13 0.74 -6.53
CA TYR A 150 -1.34 2.15 -6.20
C TYR A 150 -0.08 2.78 -5.61
N ILE A 151 0.53 2.15 -4.61
CA ILE A 151 1.79 2.65 -4.02
C ILE A 151 2.86 2.75 -5.10
N ALA A 152 2.99 1.76 -5.99
CA ALA A 152 3.95 1.79 -7.09
C ALA A 152 3.70 2.96 -8.04
N SER A 153 2.45 3.29 -8.34
CA SER A 153 2.12 4.46 -9.21
C SER A 153 2.48 5.79 -8.54
N VAL A 154 2.44 5.85 -7.21
CA VAL A 154 2.88 7.03 -6.44
C VAL A 154 4.41 7.14 -6.38
N LEU A 155 5.10 6.02 -6.13
CA LEU A 155 6.56 6.01 -5.98
C LEU A 155 7.31 6.12 -7.33
N HIS A 156 6.74 5.54 -8.39
CA HIS A 156 7.36 5.38 -9.71
C HIS A 156 6.40 5.75 -10.85
N PRO A 157 5.85 6.98 -10.89
CA PRO A 157 4.78 7.37 -11.82
C PRO A 157 5.16 7.25 -13.30
N GLU A 158 6.47 7.34 -13.63
CA GLU A 158 6.97 7.18 -14.99
C GLU A 158 6.97 5.73 -15.48
N LYS A 159 6.86 4.75 -14.58
CA LYS A 159 6.89 3.32 -14.88
C LYS A 159 5.53 2.65 -14.64
N VAL A 160 4.91 2.99 -13.54
CA VAL A 160 3.58 2.54 -13.16
C VAL A 160 2.65 3.75 -13.24
N THR A 161 2.09 3.98 -14.42
CA THR A 161 1.24 5.14 -14.68
C THR A 161 -0.11 5.00 -13.96
N ASN A 162 -0.79 6.13 -13.75
CA ASN A 162 -2.15 6.11 -13.20
C ASN A 162 -3.11 5.31 -14.09
N ASP A 163 -2.97 5.40 -15.41
CA ASP A 163 -3.79 4.62 -16.36
C ASP A 163 -3.61 3.11 -16.16
N PHE A 164 -2.37 2.65 -15.94
CA PHE A 164 -2.11 1.24 -15.66
C PHE A 164 -2.74 0.80 -14.33
N TYR A 165 -2.63 1.63 -13.29
CA TYR A 165 -3.27 1.38 -12.00
C TYR A 165 -4.80 1.29 -12.17
N GLU A 166 -5.44 2.26 -12.82
CA GLU A 166 -6.89 2.26 -13.06
C GLU A 166 -7.35 1.05 -13.89
N GLU A 167 -6.56 0.64 -14.89
CA GLU A 167 -6.81 -0.57 -15.67
C GLU A 167 -6.78 -1.83 -14.79
N CYS A 168 -5.80 -1.96 -13.89
CA CYS A 168 -5.72 -3.07 -12.94
C CYS A 168 -6.93 -3.13 -12.01
N VAL A 169 -7.34 -1.98 -11.46
CA VAL A 169 -8.54 -1.86 -10.61
C VAL A 169 -9.78 -2.30 -11.37
N THR A 170 -10.02 -1.73 -12.54
CA THR A 170 -11.19 -2.05 -13.37
C THR A 170 -11.24 -3.53 -13.71
N LYS A 171 -10.16 -4.08 -14.25
CA LYS A 171 -10.09 -5.50 -14.65
C LYS A 171 -10.36 -6.43 -13.47
N PHE A 172 -9.82 -6.13 -12.30
CA PHE A 172 -10.00 -6.96 -11.14
C PHE A 172 -11.46 -6.97 -10.67
N TYR A 173 -12.07 -5.80 -10.46
CA TYR A 173 -13.44 -5.72 -9.96
C TYR A 173 -14.46 -6.25 -10.97
N GLU A 174 -14.30 -6.00 -12.27
CA GLU A 174 -15.16 -6.58 -13.31
C GLU A 174 -15.07 -8.11 -13.33
N SER A 175 -13.86 -8.67 -13.25
CA SER A 175 -13.67 -10.11 -13.35
C SER A 175 -14.15 -10.89 -12.12
N PHE A 176 -13.99 -10.34 -10.92
CA PHE A 176 -14.20 -11.09 -9.69
C PHE A 176 -15.39 -10.60 -8.84
N TYR A 177 -15.76 -9.34 -8.97
CA TYR A 177 -16.87 -8.74 -8.23
C TYR A 177 -18.08 -8.41 -9.13
N GLY A 178 -17.90 -8.34 -10.45
CA GLY A 178 -18.98 -8.16 -11.41
C GLY A 178 -19.50 -6.72 -11.52
N PHE A 179 -18.68 -5.73 -11.15
CA PHE A 179 -19.00 -4.31 -11.33
C PHE A 179 -17.77 -3.51 -11.76
N THR A 180 -18.01 -2.37 -12.42
CA THR A 180 -16.95 -1.40 -12.75
C THR A 180 -16.88 -0.38 -11.62
N PRO A 181 -15.71 -0.20 -10.94
CA PRO A 181 -15.53 0.83 -9.93
C PRO A 181 -15.77 2.24 -10.49
N ALA A 182 -16.35 3.11 -9.68
CA ALA A 182 -16.38 4.54 -10.01
C ALA A 182 -14.96 5.09 -10.02
N LYS A 183 -14.69 6.00 -10.97
CA LYS A 183 -13.40 6.70 -11.08
C LYS A 183 -13.31 7.83 -10.06
#